data_e5d24d18eb987a1148ce9c01396b2dc0
#
_entry.id   e5d24d18eb987a1148ce9c01396b2dc0
#
_cell.length_a   1.000
_cell.length_b   1.000
_cell.length_c   1.000
_cell.angle_alpha   90.00
_cell.angle_beta   90.00
_cell.angle_gamma   90.00
#
_symmetry.space_group_name_H-M   'P 1'
#
loop_
_entity.id
_entity.type
_entity.pdbx_description
1 polymer ?
#
loop_
_entity_poly.entity_id
_entity_poly.type
_entity_poly.pdbx_seq_one_letter_code
_entity_poly.pdbx_strand_id
1 'polypeptide(L)'
;VAYDDIVTNLNLERLKAMYNVNVFTPMMMTKNVIRNMILHHTKGVIIHISSISVHTGYKGLAMYASSKGALEAFSKDTAREWGPMGIRSNVVVPGFMATAMSSTLTDDQRNKIYARTSLKAATSIRSVAETVAFLLSEKAESITGQNIHVDNGTI
;
A
#
# COMPACT_ATOMS: atom_id res chain seq x y z
N VAL A 1 10.34 -0.68 -2.23
CA VAL A 1 11.26 -1.26 -3.23
C VAL A 1 10.42 -1.94 -4.30
N ALA A 2 10.77 -1.76 -5.56
CA ALA A 2 10.14 -2.45 -6.69
C ALA A 2 11.12 -3.46 -7.33
N TYR A 3 10.55 -4.53 -7.85
CA TYR A 3 11.22 -5.49 -8.71
C TYR A 3 10.33 -5.72 -9.93
N ASP A 4 10.69 -5.06 -11.01
CA ASP A 4 9.94 -5.04 -12.26
C ASP A 4 10.59 -5.99 -13.26
N ASP A 5 9.86 -7.02 -13.65
CA ASP A 5 10.22 -7.98 -14.70
C ASP A 5 9.00 -8.83 -15.06
N ILE A 6 9.06 -9.54 -16.18
CA ILE A 6 8.06 -10.54 -16.55
C ILE A 6 8.27 -11.83 -15.73
N VAL A 7 7.18 -12.56 -15.50
CA VAL A 7 7.18 -13.74 -14.59
C VAL A 7 8.21 -14.80 -14.99
N THR A 8 8.44 -15.00 -16.30
CA THR A 8 9.42 -15.97 -16.81
C THR A 8 10.87 -15.63 -16.47
N ASN A 9 11.15 -14.36 -16.15
CA ASN A 9 12.49 -13.89 -15.77
C ASN A 9 12.66 -13.77 -14.24
N LEU A 10 11.75 -14.35 -13.47
CA LEU A 10 11.78 -14.26 -12.02
C LEU A 10 13.12 -14.71 -11.44
N ASN A 11 13.79 -13.81 -10.75
CA ASN A 11 14.99 -14.08 -9.97
C ASN A 11 14.62 -14.17 -8.48
N LEU A 12 14.82 -15.35 -7.90
CA LEU A 12 14.39 -15.64 -6.53
C LEU A 12 15.09 -14.77 -5.48
N GLU A 13 16.37 -14.45 -5.67
CA GLU A 13 17.11 -13.63 -4.70
C GLU A 13 16.62 -12.17 -4.71
N ARG A 14 16.36 -11.60 -5.88
CA ARG A 14 15.74 -10.27 -6.00
C ARG A 14 14.32 -10.26 -5.41
N LEU A 15 13.55 -11.32 -5.63
CA LEU A 15 12.22 -11.45 -5.05
C LEU A 15 12.28 -11.50 -3.53
N LYS A 16 13.16 -12.33 -2.94
CA LYS A 16 13.36 -12.41 -1.49
C LYS A 16 13.75 -11.05 -0.91
N ALA A 17 14.70 -10.36 -1.54
CA ALA A 17 15.14 -9.03 -1.08
C ALA A 17 13.98 -8.03 -1.06
N MET A 18 13.14 -8.01 -2.11
CA MET A 18 11.95 -7.16 -2.14
C MET A 18 10.92 -7.56 -1.07
N TYR A 19 10.65 -8.85 -0.89
CA TYR A 19 9.69 -9.34 0.11
C TYR A 19 10.18 -9.05 1.53
N ASN A 20 11.47 -9.12 1.81
CA ASN A 20 12.03 -8.74 3.09
C ASN A 20 11.66 -7.29 3.46
N VAL A 21 11.75 -6.37 2.50
CA VAL A 21 11.44 -4.95 2.74
C VAL A 21 9.93 -4.70 2.70
N ASN A 22 9.24 -5.23 1.68
CA ASN A 22 7.84 -4.86 1.42
C ASN A 22 6.83 -5.64 2.25
N VAL A 23 7.18 -6.85 2.73
CA VAL A 23 6.25 -7.76 3.38
C VAL A 23 6.72 -8.12 4.80
N PHE A 24 7.87 -8.77 4.93
CA PHE A 24 8.29 -9.31 6.22
C PHE A 24 8.60 -8.21 7.24
N THR A 25 9.28 -7.15 6.83
CA THR A 25 9.56 -6.01 7.73
C THR A 25 8.27 -5.34 8.23
N PRO A 26 7.31 -4.92 7.39
CA PRO A 26 6.04 -4.37 7.86
C PRO A 26 5.27 -5.32 8.79
N MET A 27 5.22 -6.62 8.49
CA MET A 27 4.56 -7.61 9.36
C MET A 27 5.24 -7.69 10.74
N MET A 28 6.58 -7.72 10.78
CA MET A 28 7.34 -7.75 12.03
C MET A 28 7.19 -6.45 12.83
N MET A 29 7.17 -5.30 12.15
CA MET A 29 6.89 -4.01 12.79
C MET A 29 5.48 -4.00 13.39
N THR A 30 4.48 -4.42 12.63
CA THR A 30 3.08 -4.52 13.09
C THR A 30 2.96 -5.39 14.33
N LYS A 31 3.56 -6.58 14.32
CA LYS A 31 3.63 -7.47 15.49
C LYS A 31 4.16 -6.74 16.73
N ASN A 32 5.29 -6.05 16.60
CA ASN A 32 5.95 -5.39 17.73
C ASN A 32 5.14 -4.19 18.23
N VAL A 33 4.56 -3.40 17.32
CA VAL A 33 3.70 -2.26 17.66
C VAL A 33 2.44 -2.73 18.39
N ILE A 34 1.75 -3.76 17.89
CA ILE A 34 0.56 -4.31 18.53
C ILE A 34 0.90 -4.84 19.93
N ARG A 35 1.99 -5.58 20.09
CA ARG A 35 2.42 -6.07 21.42
C ARG A 35 2.66 -4.91 22.39
N ASN A 36 3.24 -3.83 21.93
CA ASN A 36 3.47 -2.64 22.74
C ASN A 36 2.13 -1.98 23.13
N MET A 37 1.20 -1.82 22.17
CA MET A 37 -0.14 -1.27 22.44
C MET A 37 -0.89 -2.09 23.49
N ILE A 38 -0.83 -3.43 23.39
CA ILE A 38 -1.46 -4.33 24.37
C ILE A 38 -0.81 -4.19 25.74
N LEU A 39 0.50 -4.19 25.81
CA LEU A 39 1.23 -4.07 27.07
C LEU A 39 0.87 -2.79 27.84
N HIS A 40 0.64 -1.69 27.11
CA HIS A 40 0.32 -0.40 27.70
C HIS A 40 -1.18 -0.07 27.70
N HIS A 41 -2.05 -1.03 27.35
CA HIS A 41 -3.49 -0.85 27.25
C HIS A 41 -3.91 0.36 26.40
N THR A 42 -3.19 0.62 25.28
CA THR A 42 -3.44 1.73 24.38
C THR A 42 -4.15 1.26 23.12
N LYS A 43 -5.13 2.04 22.69
CA LYS A 43 -5.70 1.93 21.33
C LYS A 43 -4.67 2.41 20.29
N GLY A 44 -4.87 2.05 19.03
CA GLY A 44 -3.95 2.49 18.01
C GLY A 44 -4.47 2.33 16.58
N VAL A 45 -3.67 2.83 15.64
CA VAL A 45 -3.97 2.75 14.21
C VAL A 45 -2.74 2.29 13.47
N ILE A 46 -2.93 1.34 12.56
CA ILE A 46 -1.91 0.84 11.64
C ILE A 46 -2.36 1.17 10.23
N ILE A 47 -1.49 1.81 9.45
CA ILE A 47 -1.73 2.10 8.04
C ILE A 47 -0.63 1.46 7.21
N HIS A 48 -1.01 0.56 6.33
CA HIS A 48 -0.13 0.02 5.30
C HIS A 48 -0.27 0.79 3.99
N ILE A 49 0.81 0.90 3.24
CA ILE A 49 0.79 1.53 1.91
C ILE A 49 0.94 0.42 0.86
N SER A 50 -0.14 0.19 0.12
CA SER A 50 -0.19 -0.72 -1.01
C SER A 50 0.15 -0.01 -2.33
N SER A 51 -0.42 -0.43 -3.41
CA SER A 51 -0.26 0.16 -4.75
C SER A 51 -1.44 -0.21 -5.63
N ILE A 52 -1.82 0.68 -6.52
CA ILE A 52 -2.81 0.41 -7.57
C ILE A 52 -2.42 -0.78 -8.46
N SER A 53 -1.14 -1.14 -8.53
CA SER A 53 -0.66 -2.29 -9.30
C SER A 53 -1.26 -3.63 -8.84
N VAL A 54 -1.75 -3.72 -7.60
CA VAL A 54 -2.45 -4.91 -7.08
C VAL A 54 -3.77 -5.13 -7.83
N HIS A 55 -4.41 -4.05 -8.26
CA HIS A 55 -5.77 -4.05 -8.79
C HIS A 55 -5.85 -3.88 -10.32
N THR A 56 -4.76 -3.52 -10.99
CA THR A 56 -4.76 -3.15 -12.41
C THR A 56 -4.09 -4.15 -13.35
N GLY A 57 -3.29 -5.09 -12.83
CA GLY A 57 -2.64 -6.11 -13.65
C GLY A 57 -1.63 -5.57 -14.68
N TYR A 58 -0.80 -4.61 -14.33
CA TYR A 58 0.25 -4.10 -15.23
C TYR A 58 1.31 -5.14 -15.55
N LYS A 59 1.63 -5.26 -16.85
CA LYS A 59 2.71 -6.12 -17.34
C LYS A 59 4.04 -5.72 -16.68
N GLY A 60 4.78 -6.72 -16.20
CA GLY A 60 6.08 -6.54 -15.53
C GLY A 60 6.02 -6.24 -14.05
N LEU A 61 4.83 -6.07 -13.45
CA LEU A 61 4.70 -5.74 -12.04
C LEU A 61 4.21 -6.90 -11.15
N ALA A 62 4.15 -8.13 -11.68
CA ALA A 62 3.57 -9.27 -10.95
C ALA A 62 4.23 -9.50 -9.58
N MET A 63 5.56 -9.46 -9.50
CA MET A 63 6.29 -9.67 -8.25
C MET A 63 6.06 -8.52 -7.26
N TYR A 64 6.09 -7.27 -7.75
CA TYR A 64 5.82 -6.09 -6.93
C TYR A 64 4.37 -6.07 -6.44
N ALA A 65 3.40 -6.26 -7.34
CA ALA A 65 1.98 -6.30 -7.00
C ALA A 65 1.67 -7.38 -5.95
N SER A 66 2.24 -8.58 -6.10
CA SER A 66 2.07 -9.65 -5.11
C SER A 66 2.58 -9.26 -3.72
N SER A 67 3.72 -8.55 -3.63
CA SER A 67 4.24 -8.07 -2.35
C SER A 67 3.33 -7.02 -1.70
N LYS A 68 2.69 -6.17 -2.51
CA LYS A 68 1.75 -5.15 -2.02
C LYS A 68 0.39 -5.75 -1.65
N GLY A 69 -0.10 -6.71 -2.44
CA GLY A 69 -1.34 -7.45 -2.13
C GLY A 69 -1.24 -8.26 -0.83
N ALA A 70 -0.05 -8.76 -0.49
CA ALA A 70 0.18 -9.42 0.79
C ALA A 70 -0.14 -8.52 1.99
N LEU A 71 0.17 -7.21 1.91
CA LEU A 71 -0.16 -6.25 2.97
C LEU A 71 -1.66 -5.98 3.08
N GLU A 72 -2.40 -6.02 1.97
CA GLU A 72 -3.85 -5.81 1.96
C GLU A 72 -4.58 -6.93 2.70
N ALA A 73 -4.22 -8.19 2.41
CA ALA A 73 -4.75 -9.34 3.12
C ALA A 73 -4.36 -9.29 4.60
N PHE A 74 -3.07 -9.09 4.89
CA PHE A 74 -2.55 -9.01 6.25
C PHE A 74 -3.23 -7.92 7.09
N SER A 75 -3.47 -6.73 6.52
CA SER A 75 -4.15 -5.63 7.20
C SER A 75 -5.60 -5.96 7.56
N LYS A 76 -6.31 -6.66 6.66
CA LYS A 76 -7.71 -7.04 6.87
C LYS A 76 -7.85 -8.01 8.05
N ASP A 77 -6.99 -9.01 8.13
CA ASP A 77 -7.00 -9.98 9.22
C ASP A 77 -6.52 -9.34 10.53
N THR A 78 -5.48 -8.50 10.48
CA THR A 78 -5.02 -7.70 11.63
C THR A 78 -6.16 -6.85 12.23
N ALA A 79 -6.99 -6.22 11.37
CA ALA A 79 -8.14 -5.45 11.84
C ALA A 79 -9.17 -6.31 12.58
N ARG A 80 -9.38 -7.54 12.14
CA ARG A 80 -10.31 -8.49 12.79
C ARG A 80 -9.77 -9.04 14.09
N GLU A 81 -8.49 -9.39 14.12
CA GLU A 81 -7.84 -9.94 15.32
C GLU A 81 -7.78 -8.92 16.46
N TRP A 82 -7.46 -7.66 16.15
CA TRP A 82 -7.13 -6.65 17.15
C TRP A 82 -8.17 -5.54 17.31
N GLY A 83 -9.22 -5.55 16.49
CA GLY A 83 -10.36 -4.64 16.65
C GLY A 83 -10.98 -4.63 18.04
N PRO A 84 -11.20 -5.79 18.71
CA PRO A 84 -11.72 -5.83 20.09
C PRO A 84 -10.84 -5.08 21.10
N MET A 85 -9.55 -4.88 20.82
CA MET A 85 -8.63 -4.10 21.65
C MET A 85 -8.59 -2.62 21.26
N GLY A 86 -9.44 -2.18 20.33
CA GLY A 86 -9.47 -0.80 19.84
C GLY A 86 -8.31 -0.46 18.88
N ILE A 87 -7.70 -1.46 18.25
CA ILE A 87 -6.64 -1.26 17.26
C ILE A 87 -7.25 -1.37 15.86
N ARG A 88 -7.14 -0.30 15.08
CA ARG A 88 -7.59 -0.24 13.68
C ARG A 88 -6.44 -0.54 12.73
N SER A 89 -6.71 -1.23 11.64
CA SER A 89 -5.74 -1.48 10.57
C SER A 89 -6.40 -1.24 9.22
N ASN A 90 -5.79 -0.37 8.39
CA ASN A 90 -6.26 -0.04 7.06
C ASN A 90 -5.09 0.02 6.07
N VAL A 91 -5.44 0.03 4.80
CA VAL A 91 -4.48 0.18 3.71
C VAL A 91 -4.85 1.41 2.90
N VAL A 92 -3.85 2.23 2.56
CA VAL A 92 -3.98 3.25 1.52
C VAL A 92 -3.38 2.67 0.24
N VAL A 93 -4.11 2.79 -0.86
CA VAL A 93 -3.76 2.28 -2.18
C VAL A 93 -3.53 3.48 -3.11
N PRO A 94 -2.30 4.00 -3.22
CA PRO A 94 -2.00 5.10 -4.12
C PRO A 94 -2.06 4.66 -5.58
N GLY A 95 -2.54 5.56 -6.44
CA GLY A 95 -2.34 5.49 -7.88
C GLY A 95 -0.90 5.84 -8.28
N PHE A 96 -0.70 6.07 -9.57
CA PHE A 96 0.60 6.49 -10.07
C PHE A 96 0.94 7.92 -9.61
N MET A 97 2.04 8.04 -8.90
CA MET A 97 2.58 9.31 -8.42
C MET A 97 3.88 9.66 -9.16
N ALA A 98 4.07 10.93 -9.51
CA ALA A 98 5.33 11.41 -10.04
C ALA A 98 6.36 11.54 -8.91
N THR A 99 7.19 10.52 -8.74
CA THR A 99 8.23 10.43 -7.71
C THR A 99 9.58 10.06 -8.32
N ALA A 100 10.65 10.06 -7.52
CA ALA A 100 11.96 9.59 -7.96
C ALA A 100 11.92 8.15 -8.51
N MET A 101 11.02 7.29 -8.02
CA MET A 101 10.85 5.92 -8.52
C MET A 101 10.31 5.87 -9.96
N SER A 102 9.61 6.90 -10.41
CA SER A 102 9.06 7.02 -11.77
C SER A 102 9.87 7.94 -12.69
N SER A 103 11.06 8.38 -12.26
CA SER A 103 11.89 9.34 -13.00
C SER A 103 12.39 8.80 -14.35
N THR A 104 12.48 7.49 -14.51
CA THR A 104 12.92 6.84 -15.75
C THR A 104 11.86 6.78 -16.86
N LEU A 105 10.60 7.09 -16.53
CA LEU A 105 9.52 7.11 -17.51
C LEU A 105 9.59 8.36 -18.39
N THR A 106 9.40 8.18 -19.69
CA THR A 106 9.24 9.29 -20.65
C THR A 106 7.90 10.00 -20.43
N ASP A 107 7.77 11.23 -20.93
CA ASP A 107 6.52 11.99 -20.85
C ASP A 107 5.38 11.27 -21.61
N ASP A 108 5.68 10.62 -22.74
CA ASP A 108 4.69 9.82 -23.47
C ASP A 108 4.17 8.63 -22.62
N GLN A 109 5.07 7.95 -21.92
CA GLN A 109 4.67 6.86 -21.02
C GLN A 109 3.82 7.36 -19.84
N ARG A 110 4.18 8.51 -19.25
CA ARG A 110 3.38 9.15 -18.20
C ARG A 110 2.00 9.56 -18.70
N ASN A 111 1.92 10.18 -19.86
CA ASN A 111 0.66 10.61 -20.47
C ASN A 111 -0.26 9.41 -20.77
N LYS A 112 0.28 8.26 -21.20
CA LYS A 112 -0.48 7.02 -21.36
C LYS A 112 -1.02 6.48 -20.03
N ILE A 113 -0.29 6.64 -18.93
CA ILE A 113 -0.76 6.27 -17.60
C ILE A 113 -1.88 7.22 -17.17
N TYR A 114 -1.68 8.54 -17.28
CA TYR A 114 -2.70 9.54 -16.92
C TYR A 114 -3.99 9.37 -17.72
N ALA A 115 -3.90 9.06 -19.01
CA ALA A 115 -5.06 8.83 -19.86
C ALA A 115 -5.99 7.71 -19.36
N ARG A 116 -5.49 6.79 -18.54
CA ARG A 116 -6.26 5.69 -17.95
C ARG A 116 -6.99 6.08 -16.66
N THR A 117 -6.64 7.20 -16.04
CA THR A 117 -7.30 7.69 -14.83
C THR A 117 -8.52 8.54 -15.19
N SER A 118 -9.52 8.61 -14.33
CA SER A 118 -10.70 9.48 -14.55
C SER A 118 -10.31 10.96 -14.54
N LEU A 119 -9.41 11.38 -13.65
CA LEU A 119 -8.99 12.78 -13.52
C LEU A 119 -7.86 13.18 -14.48
N LYS A 120 -7.36 12.25 -15.33
CA LYS A 120 -6.32 12.49 -16.35
C LYS A 120 -5.04 13.13 -15.81
N ALA A 121 -4.65 12.76 -14.59
CA ALA A 121 -3.51 13.35 -13.89
C ALA A 121 -2.77 12.33 -13.03
N ALA A 122 -1.55 12.68 -12.59
CA ALA A 122 -0.85 11.95 -11.55
C ALA A 122 -1.59 12.04 -10.22
N THR A 123 -1.57 10.98 -9.43
CA THR A 123 -2.07 11.04 -8.06
C THR A 123 -1.21 11.99 -7.22
N SER A 124 -1.86 12.90 -6.51
CA SER A 124 -1.18 13.86 -5.64
C SER A 124 -0.58 13.17 -4.42
N ILE A 125 0.72 13.35 -4.20
CA ILE A 125 1.41 12.89 -2.98
C ILE A 125 0.75 13.48 -1.73
N ARG A 126 0.34 14.75 -1.80
CA ARG A 126 -0.36 15.44 -0.71
C ARG A 126 -1.71 14.76 -0.40
N SER A 127 -2.50 14.41 -1.41
CA SER A 127 -3.79 13.72 -1.19
C SER A 127 -3.59 12.37 -0.50
N VAL A 128 -2.55 11.63 -0.86
CA VAL A 128 -2.20 10.37 -0.18
C VAL A 128 -1.83 10.63 1.28
N ALA A 129 -0.98 11.63 1.55
CA ALA A 129 -0.56 11.97 2.90
C ALA A 129 -1.73 12.46 3.77
N GLU A 130 -2.63 13.28 3.24
CA GLU A 130 -3.82 13.76 3.95
C GLU A 130 -4.81 12.63 4.22
N THR A 131 -4.94 11.66 3.31
CA THR A 131 -5.74 10.45 3.54
C THR A 131 -5.17 9.61 4.69
N VAL A 132 -3.85 9.45 4.75
CA VAL A 132 -3.19 8.77 5.88
C VAL A 132 -3.45 9.53 7.18
N ALA A 133 -3.27 10.86 7.19
CA ALA A 133 -3.53 11.69 8.37
C ALA A 133 -4.99 11.59 8.84
N PHE A 134 -5.95 11.61 7.91
CA PHE A 134 -7.36 11.40 8.21
C PHE A 134 -7.60 10.02 8.86
N LEU A 135 -7.06 8.95 8.28
CA LEU A 135 -7.24 7.59 8.80
C LEU A 135 -6.60 7.39 10.17
N LEU A 136 -5.53 8.13 10.50
CA LEU A 136 -4.90 8.13 11.82
C LEU A 136 -5.72 8.88 12.87
N SER A 137 -6.58 9.80 12.46
CA SER A 137 -7.37 10.64 13.36
C SER A 137 -8.60 9.92 13.93
N GLU A 138 -9.20 10.51 14.96
CA GLU A 138 -10.48 10.06 15.55
C GLU A 138 -11.65 10.18 14.58
N LYS A 139 -11.58 11.07 13.58
CA LYS A 139 -12.62 11.22 12.54
C LYS A 139 -12.84 9.93 11.73
N ALA A 140 -11.87 9.03 11.75
CA ALA A 140 -11.92 7.73 11.07
C ALA A 140 -12.15 6.55 12.04
N GLU A 141 -12.72 6.79 13.23
CA GLU A 141 -12.87 5.78 14.31
C GLU A 141 -13.62 4.51 13.88
N SER A 142 -14.54 4.63 12.95
CA SER A 142 -15.34 3.51 12.41
C SER A 142 -14.74 2.88 11.14
N ILE A 143 -13.53 3.30 10.71
CA ILE A 143 -12.88 2.79 9.50
C ILE A 143 -11.75 1.83 9.89
N THR A 144 -11.95 0.53 9.61
CA THR A 144 -10.95 -0.52 9.83
C THR A 144 -11.14 -1.65 8.83
N GLY A 145 -10.07 -2.37 8.47
CA GLY A 145 -10.08 -3.47 7.51
C GLY A 145 -10.30 -3.03 6.06
N GLN A 146 -10.11 -1.75 5.73
CA GLN A 146 -10.43 -1.18 4.44
C GLN A 146 -9.17 -0.93 3.59
N ASN A 147 -9.34 -1.09 2.27
CA ASN A 147 -8.40 -0.60 1.27
C ASN A 147 -8.95 0.71 0.70
N ILE A 148 -8.29 1.82 1.00
CA ILE A 148 -8.71 3.16 0.58
C ILE A 148 -7.90 3.58 -0.64
N HIS A 149 -8.55 3.66 -1.77
CA HIS A 149 -7.95 4.06 -3.05
C HIS A 149 -7.80 5.57 -3.13
N VAL A 150 -6.59 6.03 -3.48
CA VAL A 150 -6.25 7.42 -3.77
C VAL A 150 -5.51 7.40 -5.10
N ASP A 151 -6.24 7.26 -6.20
CA ASP A 151 -5.70 6.82 -7.49
C ASP A 151 -6.24 7.59 -8.71
N ASN A 152 -6.95 8.68 -8.48
CA ASN A 152 -7.59 9.50 -9.52
C ASN A 152 -8.62 8.72 -10.38
N GLY A 153 -9.21 7.67 -9.82
CA GLY A 153 -10.16 6.83 -10.55
C GLY A 153 -9.47 5.98 -11.63
N THR A 154 -8.43 5.24 -11.23
CA THR A 154 -7.74 4.26 -12.10
C THR A 154 -8.52 2.96 -12.22
N ILE A 155 -9.29 2.58 -11.20
CA ILE A 155 -10.18 1.42 -11.13
C ILE A 155 -11.60 1.85 -10.77
#